data_1cab4716a5c7a7b27d39bc867750b988
#
_entry.id   1cab4716a5c7a7b27d39bc867750b988
#
_cell.length_a   1.000
_cell.length_b   1.000
_cell.length_c   1.000
_cell.angle_alpha   90.00
_cell.angle_beta   90.00
_cell.angle_gamma   90.00
#
_symmetry.space_group_name_H-M   'P 1'
#
loop_
_entity.id
_entity.type
_entity.pdbx_description
1 polymer ?
#
loop_
_entity_poly.entity_id
_entity_poly.type
_entity_poly.pdbx_seq_one_letter_code
_entity_poly.pdbx_strand_id
1 'polypeptide(L)'
;YKEYMALRNSEDEAVRAAVVPFWKNTIKTLLWCCVFYIAIPVAIYLASYIPYVLSESHYDLEGIWGVQKFRLSYHGGLKATHPYQSPWWQWPLIIRPMWYYVTYDVSEGYVGTISAMGNPAVWWTCLVVSVVIIGRLIRGRMKTDKIWMVLLIGLAAEYIPWVLVPRCTFIYHYFASVPFIILISVRALMQKEQLDGRYKCVKWIWLGAAVALFALFYPVITGVVCSRGYIKMLEWLPSWTFLGY
;
A
#
# COMPACT_ATOMS: atom_id res chain seq x y z
N TYR A 1 -12.49 -23.61 -12.01
CA TYR A 1 -13.63 -24.33 -12.62
C TYR A 1 -13.23 -25.01 -13.93
N LYS A 2 -12.60 -24.30 -14.89
CA LYS A 2 -12.16 -24.89 -16.17
C LYS A 2 -11.21 -26.07 -15.98
N GLU A 3 -10.21 -25.96 -15.12
CA GLU A 3 -9.28 -27.05 -14.78
C GLU A 3 -10.03 -28.25 -14.15
N TYR A 4 -10.98 -27.98 -13.24
CA TYR A 4 -11.83 -29.02 -12.66
C TYR A 4 -12.63 -29.77 -13.73
N MET A 5 -13.25 -29.04 -14.65
CA MET A 5 -14.02 -29.68 -15.75
C MET A 5 -13.13 -30.49 -16.69
N ALA A 6 -11.91 -30.01 -16.99
CA ALA A 6 -10.96 -30.74 -17.78
C ALA A 6 -10.53 -32.08 -17.12
N LEU A 7 -10.23 -32.06 -15.83
CA LEU A 7 -9.86 -33.25 -15.06
C LEU A 7 -11.05 -34.22 -14.92
N ARG A 8 -12.25 -33.70 -14.68
CA ARG A 8 -13.45 -34.52 -14.62
C ARG A 8 -13.80 -35.24 -15.92
N ASN A 9 -13.48 -34.62 -17.05
CA ASN A 9 -13.72 -35.15 -18.38
C ASN A 9 -12.48 -35.85 -18.96
N SER A 10 -11.47 -36.16 -18.15
CA SER A 10 -10.28 -36.90 -18.57
C SER A 10 -10.68 -38.31 -19.05
N GLU A 11 -10.00 -38.82 -20.06
CA GLU A 11 -10.14 -40.21 -20.52
C GLU A 11 -9.58 -41.20 -19.48
N ASP A 12 -8.64 -40.78 -18.64
CA ASP A 12 -8.04 -41.56 -17.57
C ASP A 12 -9.02 -41.71 -16.38
N GLU A 13 -9.43 -42.96 -16.12
CA GLU A 13 -10.38 -43.30 -15.08
C GLU A 13 -9.83 -43.01 -13.65
N ALA A 14 -8.53 -43.21 -13.44
CA ALA A 14 -7.85 -42.91 -12.18
C ALA A 14 -7.85 -41.42 -11.90
N VAL A 15 -7.64 -40.58 -12.92
CA VAL A 15 -7.72 -39.14 -12.84
C VAL A 15 -9.14 -38.68 -12.48
N ARG A 16 -10.15 -39.23 -13.15
CA ARG A 16 -11.56 -38.92 -12.86
C ARG A 16 -11.97 -39.30 -11.44
N ALA A 17 -11.54 -40.47 -10.98
CA ALA A 17 -11.84 -40.95 -9.61
C ALA A 17 -11.18 -40.12 -8.53
N ALA A 18 -10.00 -39.54 -8.80
CA ALA A 18 -9.28 -38.70 -7.86
C ALA A 18 -9.81 -37.25 -7.78
N VAL A 19 -10.72 -36.83 -8.67
CA VAL A 19 -11.23 -35.46 -8.71
C VAL A 19 -12.19 -35.20 -7.57
N VAL A 20 -11.77 -34.40 -6.62
CA VAL A 20 -12.63 -33.90 -5.55
C VAL A 20 -13.71 -32.97 -6.14
N PRO A 21 -15.00 -33.14 -5.79
CA PRO A 21 -16.06 -32.28 -6.28
C PRO A 21 -15.73 -30.79 -6.06
N PHE A 22 -15.82 -29.99 -7.10
CA PHE A 22 -15.46 -28.56 -7.08
C PHE A 22 -16.10 -27.82 -5.88
N TRP A 23 -17.38 -27.99 -5.68
CA TRP A 23 -18.12 -27.33 -4.60
C TRP A 23 -17.67 -27.77 -3.21
N LYS A 24 -17.38 -29.06 -3.01
CA LYS A 24 -16.86 -29.55 -1.73
C LYS A 24 -15.51 -28.94 -1.41
N ASN A 25 -14.63 -28.85 -2.40
CA ASN A 25 -13.32 -28.22 -2.20
C ASN A 25 -13.44 -26.70 -2.00
N THR A 26 -14.32 -26.05 -2.75
CA THR A 26 -14.59 -24.61 -2.60
C THR A 26 -15.14 -24.28 -1.20
N ILE A 27 -16.15 -25.03 -0.72
CA ILE A 27 -16.72 -24.85 0.63
C ILE A 27 -15.63 -25.06 1.69
N LYS A 28 -14.85 -26.15 1.58
CA LYS A 28 -13.74 -26.39 2.51
C LYS A 28 -12.74 -25.24 2.51
N THR A 29 -12.36 -24.71 1.35
CA THR A 29 -11.47 -23.57 1.23
C THR A 29 -12.06 -22.31 1.87
N LEU A 30 -13.35 -22.02 1.61
CA LEU A 30 -14.02 -20.87 2.21
C LEU A 30 -14.12 -20.99 3.74
N LEU A 31 -14.38 -22.17 4.27
CA LEU A 31 -14.38 -22.41 5.72
C LEU A 31 -13.00 -22.13 6.33
N TRP A 32 -11.93 -22.60 5.71
CA TRP A 32 -10.57 -22.27 6.14
C TRP A 32 -10.27 -20.77 6.00
N CYS A 33 -10.74 -20.11 4.94
CA CYS A 33 -10.62 -18.66 4.82
C CYS A 33 -11.34 -17.94 5.96
N CYS A 34 -12.55 -18.38 6.35
CA CYS A 34 -13.24 -17.82 7.53
C CYS A 34 -12.45 -18.01 8.82
N VAL A 35 -11.80 -19.17 9.01
CA VAL A 35 -10.95 -19.40 10.18
C VAL A 35 -9.74 -18.47 10.18
N PHE A 36 -8.97 -18.45 9.09
CA PHE A 36 -7.70 -17.71 9.06
C PHE A 36 -7.86 -16.19 8.91
N TYR A 37 -8.89 -15.73 8.19
CA TYR A 37 -9.08 -14.31 7.88
C TYR A 37 -10.14 -13.61 8.70
N ILE A 38 -10.95 -14.35 9.47
CA ILE A 38 -11.98 -13.78 10.33
C ILE A 38 -11.78 -14.24 11.77
N ALA A 39 -11.91 -15.54 12.06
CA ALA A 39 -11.93 -16.02 13.43
C ALA A 39 -10.63 -15.77 14.18
N ILE A 40 -9.46 -16.11 13.58
CA ILE A 40 -8.15 -15.88 14.19
C ILE A 40 -7.86 -14.39 14.36
N PRO A 41 -8.00 -13.49 13.36
CA PRO A 41 -7.79 -12.06 13.56
C PRO A 41 -8.72 -11.45 14.62
N VAL A 42 -10.00 -11.84 14.65
CA VAL A 42 -10.93 -11.38 15.69
C VAL A 42 -10.48 -11.87 17.07
N ALA A 43 -10.08 -13.14 17.21
CA ALA A 43 -9.58 -13.66 18.48
C ALA A 43 -8.31 -12.93 18.96
N ILE A 44 -7.35 -12.69 18.06
CA ILE A 44 -6.14 -11.92 18.36
C ILE A 44 -6.50 -10.48 18.75
N TYR A 45 -7.41 -9.84 18.02
CA TYR A 45 -7.89 -8.50 18.32
C TYR A 45 -8.53 -8.41 19.71
N LEU A 46 -9.43 -9.33 20.05
CA LEU A 46 -10.04 -9.38 21.38
C LEU A 46 -9.01 -9.68 22.47
N ALA A 47 -8.07 -10.60 22.21
CA ALA A 47 -7.00 -10.92 23.15
C ALA A 47 -6.07 -9.72 23.40
N SER A 48 -5.89 -8.84 22.44
CA SER A 48 -5.10 -7.61 22.61
C SER A 48 -5.66 -6.63 23.66
N TYR A 49 -6.93 -6.77 24.03
CA TYR A 49 -7.55 -5.99 25.10
C TYR A 49 -7.36 -6.59 26.50
N ILE A 50 -6.81 -7.82 26.64
CA ILE A 50 -6.58 -8.46 27.94
C ILE A 50 -5.75 -7.56 28.87
N PRO A 51 -4.61 -6.98 28.48
CA PRO A 51 -3.85 -6.07 29.34
C PRO A 51 -4.67 -4.83 29.76
N TYR A 52 -5.54 -4.36 28.88
CA TYR A 52 -6.38 -3.20 29.14
C TYR A 52 -7.49 -3.53 30.18
N VAL A 53 -8.09 -4.72 30.11
CA VAL A 53 -9.08 -5.20 31.08
C VAL A 53 -8.42 -5.45 32.44
N LEU A 54 -7.17 -5.94 32.46
CA LEU A 54 -6.40 -6.22 33.68
C LEU A 54 -5.81 -4.95 34.32
N SER A 55 -5.76 -3.82 33.61
CA SER A 55 -5.35 -2.55 34.19
C SER A 55 -6.43 -2.02 35.13
N GLU A 56 -6.07 -1.14 36.09
CA GLU A 56 -6.91 -0.69 37.20
C GLU A 56 -8.24 0.01 36.82
N SER A 57 -8.51 0.16 35.58
CA SER A 57 -9.65 0.90 35.06
C SER A 57 -10.82 0.01 34.65
N HIS A 58 -11.46 -0.68 35.52
CA HIS A 58 -12.85 -1.22 35.44
C HIS A 58 -13.43 -1.49 34.02
N TYR A 59 -12.61 -1.97 33.07
CA TYR A 59 -13.07 -2.29 31.72
C TYR A 59 -13.46 -3.76 31.64
N ASP A 60 -14.75 -4.01 31.67
CA ASP A 60 -15.37 -5.27 31.30
C ASP A 60 -15.60 -5.36 29.78
N LEU A 61 -16.25 -6.41 29.32
CA LEU A 61 -16.60 -6.60 27.91
C LEU A 61 -17.50 -5.49 27.37
N GLU A 62 -18.35 -4.90 28.21
CA GLU A 62 -19.22 -3.79 27.83
C GLU A 62 -18.40 -2.50 27.59
N GLY A 63 -17.40 -2.25 28.44
CA GLY A 63 -16.45 -1.15 28.25
C GLY A 63 -15.65 -1.27 26.94
N ILE A 64 -15.17 -2.48 26.60
CA ILE A 64 -14.49 -2.72 25.32
C ILE A 64 -15.42 -2.40 24.14
N TRP A 65 -16.68 -2.85 24.20
CA TRP A 65 -17.67 -2.55 23.17
C TRP A 65 -17.99 -1.06 23.09
N GLY A 66 -18.06 -0.37 24.22
CA GLY A 66 -18.21 1.07 24.32
C GLY A 66 -17.08 1.81 23.60
N VAL A 67 -15.82 1.38 23.81
CA VAL A 67 -14.65 1.93 23.10
C VAL A 67 -14.75 1.74 21.59
N GLN A 68 -15.24 0.57 21.10
CA GLN A 68 -15.43 0.37 19.66
C GLN A 68 -16.47 1.32 19.08
N LYS A 69 -17.62 1.46 19.74
CA LYS A 69 -18.68 2.39 19.34
C LYS A 69 -18.17 3.85 19.32
N PHE A 70 -17.45 4.24 20.36
CA PHE A 70 -16.85 5.57 20.43
C PHE A 70 -15.88 5.83 19.29
N ARG A 71 -14.94 4.92 19.02
CA ARG A 71 -13.99 5.05 17.90
C ARG A 71 -14.69 5.16 16.55
N LEU A 72 -15.69 4.32 16.30
CA LEU A 72 -16.45 4.34 15.06
C LEU A 72 -17.20 5.67 14.88
N SER A 73 -17.89 6.12 15.92
CA SER A 73 -18.62 7.40 15.94
C SER A 73 -17.68 8.58 15.77
N TYR A 74 -16.56 8.61 16.53
CA TYR A 74 -15.55 9.66 16.44
C TYR A 74 -14.97 9.77 15.02
N HIS A 75 -14.53 8.66 14.46
CA HIS A 75 -13.93 8.68 13.11
C HIS A 75 -14.94 8.91 11.99
N GLY A 76 -16.20 8.51 12.16
CA GLY A 76 -17.28 8.80 11.22
C GLY A 76 -17.73 10.25 11.24
N GLY A 77 -17.63 10.92 12.39
CA GLY A 77 -18.04 12.32 12.58
C GLY A 77 -16.91 13.34 12.46
N LEU A 78 -15.66 12.91 12.29
CA LEU A 78 -14.50 13.79 12.32
C LEU A 78 -14.47 14.71 11.08
N LYS A 79 -14.69 16.02 11.31
CA LYS A 79 -14.61 17.08 10.30
C LYS A 79 -13.31 17.92 10.42
N ALA A 80 -12.28 17.37 11.08
CA ALA A 80 -11.01 18.06 11.22
C ALA A 80 -10.35 18.31 9.86
N THR A 81 -9.72 19.46 9.73
CA THR A 81 -8.85 19.81 8.60
C THR A 81 -7.40 19.84 9.07
N HIS A 82 -6.48 19.58 8.17
CA HIS A 82 -5.04 19.62 8.46
C HIS A 82 -4.28 20.21 7.27
N PRO A 83 -3.28 21.09 7.49
CA PRO A 83 -2.54 21.73 6.39
C PRO A 83 -1.91 20.75 5.41
N TYR A 84 -1.49 19.58 5.88
CA TYR A 84 -0.87 18.51 5.08
C TYR A 84 -1.85 17.41 4.66
N GLN A 85 -3.16 17.61 4.84
CA GLN A 85 -4.12 16.64 4.33
C GLN A 85 -4.06 16.52 2.81
N SER A 86 -4.28 15.31 2.32
CA SER A 86 -4.30 15.03 0.89
C SER A 86 -5.30 13.92 0.56
N PRO A 87 -6.14 14.07 -0.46
CA PRO A 87 -7.05 13.02 -0.90
C PRO A 87 -6.28 11.90 -1.61
N TRP A 88 -6.89 10.72 -1.66
CA TRP A 88 -6.32 9.49 -2.20
C TRP A 88 -5.66 9.64 -3.58
N TRP A 89 -6.21 10.42 -4.49
CA TRP A 89 -5.69 10.61 -5.85
C TRP A 89 -4.38 11.41 -5.92
N GLN A 90 -4.06 12.19 -4.87
CA GLN A 90 -2.82 12.96 -4.79
C GLN A 90 -1.62 12.10 -4.39
N TRP A 91 -1.84 10.98 -3.70
CA TRP A 91 -0.76 10.20 -3.12
C TRP A 91 0.18 9.58 -4.15
N PRO A 92 -0.30 8.89 -5.22
CA PRO A 92 0.60 8.33 -6.23
C PRO A 92 1.45 9.38 -6.94
N LEU A 93 0.96 10.62 -6.99
CA LEU A 93 1.64 11.76 -7.61
C LEU A 93 2.59 12.49 -6.66
N ILE A 94 2.61 12.13 -5.37
CA ILE A 94 3.38 12.79 -4.31
C ILE A 94 3.05 14.31 -4.27
N ILE A 95 1.79 14.70 -4.45
CA ILE A 95 1.44 16.13 -4.52
C ILE A 95 1.69 16.80 -3.18
N ARG A 96 1.37 16.15 -2.06
CA ARG A 96 1.54 16.74 -0.73
C ARG A 96 2.19 15.74 0.24
N PRO A 97 3.54 15.80 0.44
CA PRO A 97 4.22 15.09 1.51
C PRO A 97 3.67 15.47 2.89
N MET A 98 3.76 14.57 3.85
CA MET A 98 3.37 14.84 5.22
C MET A 98 4.59 15.25 6.04
N TRP A 99 4.60 16.49 6.51
CA TRP A 99 5.64 16.99 7.40
C TRP A 99 5.38 16.54 8.84
N TYR A 100 6.42 16.05 9.52
CA TYR A 100 6.33 15.51 10.88
C TYR A 100 7.15 16.29 11.91
N TYR A 101 8.33 16.75 11.51
CA TYR A 101 9.28 17.26 12.47
C TYR A 101 10.24 18.28 11.86
N VAL A 102 10.68 19.22 12.68
CA VAL A 102 11.78 20.15 12.39
C VAL A 102 12.59 20.38 13.67
N THR A 103 13.91 20.47 13.56
CA THR A 103 14.75 20.89 14.68
C THR A 103 14.83 22.41 14.73
N TYR A 104 14.85 22.94 15.95
CA TYR A 104 15.01 24.38 16.22
C TYR A 104 16.39 24.71 16.80
N ASP A 105 17.04 23.73 17.47
CA ASP A 105 18.31 23.91 18.19
C ASP A 105 19.51 23.57 17.30
N VAL A 106 19.67 24.31 16.23
CA VAL A 106 20.80 24.15 15.28
C VAL A 106 21.33 25.53 14.88
N SER A 107 22.56 25.57 14.34
CA SER A 107 23.18 26.81 13.87
C SER A 107 22.30 27.53 12.86
N GLU A 108 22.40 28.88 12.85
CA GLU A 108 21.64 29.69 11.90
C GLU A 108 21.92 29.23 10.44
N GLY A 109 20.88 29.20 9.63
CA GLY A 109 20.94 28.70 8.25
C GLY A 109 20.89 27.19 8.07
N TYR A 110 20.87 26.41 9.16
CA TYR A 110 20.75 24.95 9.14
C TYR A 110 19.40 24.49 9.67
N VAL A 111 19.01 23.26 9.33
CA VAL A 111 17.76 22.65 9.79
C VAL A 111 17.81 21.15 9.61
N GLY A 112 17.20 20.40 10.52
CA GLY A 112 16.83 19.00 10.32
C GLY A 112 15.31 18.90 10.21
N THR A 113 14.81 18.21 9.20
CA THR A 113 13.37 18.03 8.99
C THR A 113 13.02 16.60 8.67
N ILE A 114 11.83 16.14 9.06
CA ILE A 114 11.33 14.80 8.71
C ILE A 114 9.97 14.96 8.01
N SER A 115 9.90 14.44 6.81
CA SER A 115 8.66 14.38 6.02
C SER A 115 8.45 13.00 5.44
N ALA A 116 7.22 12.48 5.52
CA ALA A 116 6.85 11.27 4.81
C ALA A 116 6.53 11.59 3.37
N MET A 117 7.26 10.96 2.46
CA MET A 117 7.05 11.04 1.02
C MET A 117 7.51 9.77 0.32
N GLY A 118 7.02 9.54 -0.88
CA GLY A 118 7.52 8.48 -1.74
C GLY A 118 8.79 8.89 -2.48
N ASN A 119 9.61 7.92 -2.85
CA ASN A 119 10.70 8.17 -3.78
C ASN A 119 10.13 8.45 -5.18
N PRO A 120 10.38 9.63 -5.78
CA PRO A 120 9.79 10.00 -7.06
C PRO A 120 10.10 9.03 -8.20
N ALA A 121 11.35 8.51 -8.28
CA ALA A 121 11.71 7.53 -9.31
C ALA A 121 10.91 6.21 -9.17
N VAL A 122 10.58 5.82 -7.94
CA VAL A 122 9.79 4.62 -7.70
C VAL A 122 8.31 4.89 -7.93
N TRP A 123 7.73 5.88 -7.26
CA TRP A 123 6.28 6.08 -7.28
C TRP A 123 5.76 6.50 -8.64
N TRP A 124 6.38 7.46 -9.30
CA TRP A 124 5.92 7.93 -10.61
C TRP A 124 6.10 6.88 -11.69
N THR A 125 7.24 6.16 -11.71
CA THR A 125 7.42 5.04 -12.64
C THR A 125 6.39 3.94 -12.39
N CYS A 126 6.19 3.54 -11.14
CA CYS A 126 5.21 2.52 -10.77
C CYS A 126 3.77 2.95 -11.08
N LEU A 127 3.43 4.23 -10.90
CA LEU A 127 2.14 4.77 -11.29
C LEU A 127 1.90 4.60 -12.81
N VAL A 128 2.86 5.06 -13.62
CA VAL A 128 2.75 4.94 -15.09
C VAL A 128 2.61 3.49 -15.52
N VAL A 129 3.46 2.59 -14.98
CA VAL A 129 3.38 1.15 -15.30
C VAL A 129 2.05 0.55 -14.86
N SER A 130 1.58 0.87 -13.64
CA SER A 130 0.30 0.35 -13.12
C SER A 130 -0.88 0.81 -13.99
N VAL A 131 -0.92 2.07 -14.37
CA VAL A 131 -1.96 2.61 -15.28
C VAL A 131 -1.93 1.91 -16.64
N VAL A 132 -0.73 1.68 -17.21
CA VAL A 132 -0.59 0.95 -18.48
C VAL A 132 -1.08 -0.49 -18.35
N ILE A 133 -0.71 -1.20 -17.29
CA ILE A 133 -1.12 -2.60 -17.04
C ILE A 133 -2.64 -2.69 -16.85
N ILE A 134 -3.21 -1.83 -16.01
CA ILE A 134 -4.67 -1.78 -15.79
C ILE A 134 -5.40 -1.44 -17.10
N GLY A 135 -4.91 -0.46 -17.85
CA GLY A 135 -5.48 -0.08 -19.15
C GLY A 135 -5.42 -1.21 -20.19
N ARG A 136 -4.35 -2.03 -20.19
CA ARG A 136 -4.25 -3.23 -21.05
C ARG A 136 -5.21 -4.33 -20.61
N LEU A 137 -5.39 -4.51 -19.31
CA LEU A 137 -6.34 -5.46 -18.74
C LEU A 137 -7.78 -5.09 -19.14
N ILE A 138 -8.19 -3.84 -18.92
CA ILE A 138 -9.54 -3.36 -19.25
C ILE A 138 -9.84 -3.53 -20.76
N ARG A 139 -8.83 -3.30 -21.61
CA ARG A 139 -8.98 -3.45 -23.07
C ARG A 139 -8.88 -4.90 -23.55
N GLY A 140 -8.80 -5.89 -22.67
CA GLY A 140 -8.63 -7.31 -23.01
C GLY A 140 -7.31 -7.63 -23.74
N ARG A 141 -6.32 -6.74 -23.67
CA ARG A 141 -5.02 -6.87 -24.35
C ARG A 141 -3.96 -7.57 -23.49
N MET A 142 -4.35 -8.12 -22.38
CA MET A 142 -3.48 -8.78 -21.43
C MET A 142 -4.16 -10.05 -20.90
N LYS A 143 -3.46 -11.18 -21.00
CA LYS A 143 -3.85 -12.41 -20.29
C LYS A 143 -3.35 -12.31 -18.85
N THR A 144 -4.22 -12.57 -17.90
CA THR A 144 -3.89 -12.62 -16.49
C THR A 144 -3.60 -14.05 -16.06
N ASP A 145 -2.52 -14.25 -15.36
CA ASP A 145 -2.23 -15.45 -14.59
C ASP A 145 -2.52 -15.23 -13.09
N LYS A 146 -2.29 -16.24 -12.28
CA LYS A 146 -2.54 -16.20 -10.82
C LYS A 146 -1.75 -15.07 -10.14
N ILE A 147 -0.52 -14.78 -10.56
CA ILE A 147 0.30 -13.74 -9.96
C ILE A 147 -0.27 -12.36 -10.29
N TRP A 148 -0.65 -12.10 -11.55
CA TRP A 148 -1.31 -10.83 -11.91
C TRP A 148 -2.60 -10.62 -11.12
N MET A 149 -3.41 -11.68 -10.93
CA MET A 149 -4.64 -11.59 -10.15
C MET A 149 -4.35 -11.20 -8.70
N VAL A 150 -3.38 -11.84 -8.04
CA VAL A 150 -3.01 -11.52 -6.65
C VAL A 150 -2.53 -10.08 -6.53
N LEU A 151 -1.65 -9.62 -7.42
CA LEU A 151 -1.10 -8.27 -7.38
C LEU A 151 -2.16 -7.19 -7.61
N LEU A 152 -3.03 -7.40 -8.61
CA LEU A 152 -4.07 -6.41 -8.94
C LEU A 152 -5.20 -6.39 -7.91
N ILE A 153 -5.60 -7.55 -7.37
CA ILE A 153 -6.58 -7.63 -6.29
C ILE A 153 -6.00 -7.02 -5.01
N GLY A 154 -4.73 -7.33 -4.67
CA GLY A 154 -4.06 -6.74 -3.53
C GLY A 154 -3.99 -5.22 -3.62
N LEU A 155 -3.56 -4.68 -4.77
CA LEU A 155 -3.57 -3.23 -4.99
C LEU A 155 -4.97 -2.64 -4.86
N ALA A 156 -5.98 -3.29 -5.44
CA ALA A 156 -7.36 -2.81 -5.36
C ALA A 156 -7.88 -2.84 -3.91
N ALA A 157 -7.59 -3.89 -3.15
CA ALA A 157 -8.01 -4.02 -1.75
C ALA A 157 -7.37 -2.96 -0.83
N GLU A 158 -6.10 -2.60 -1.08
CA GLU A 158 -5.38 -1.60 -0.28
C GLU A 158 -5.69 -0.15 -0.69
N TYR A 159 -6.06 0.10 -1.94
CA TYR A 159 -6.19 1.45 -2.47
C TYR A 159 -7.64 1.91 -2.65
N ILE A 160 -8.53 1.06 -3.17
CA ILE A 160 -9.91 1.46 -3.49
C ILE A 160 -10.72 1.90 -2.26
N PRO A 161 -10.58 1.29 -1.06
CA PRO A 161 -11.35 1.73 0.11
C PRO A 161 -11.14 3.20 0.46
N TRP A 162 -9.98 3.78 0.16
CA TRP A 162 -9.67 5.18 0.44
C TRP A 162 -10.50 6.18 -0.37
N VAL A 163 -11.05 5.75 -1.51
CA VAL A 163 -12.00 6.55 -2.32
C VAL A 163 -13.26 6.89 -1.52
N LEU A 164 -13.65 6.01 -0.60
CA LEU A 164 -14.86 6.12 0.20
C LEU A 164 -14.65 6.81 1.56
N VAL A 165 -13.40 7.16 1.91
CA VAL A 165 -13.09 7.78 3.20
C VAL A 165 -13.31 9.29 3.13
N PRO A 166 -14.34 9.85 3.82
CA PRO A 166 -14.69 11.26 3.73
C PRO A 166 -13.87 12.17 4.63
N ARG A 167 -13.12 11.60 5.58
CA ARG A 167 -12.33 12.35 6.57
C ARG A 167 -10.96 12.78 6.02
N CYS A 168 -10.28 13.62 6.78
CA CYS A 168 -8.90 14.00 6.57
C CYS A 168 -7.99 12.77 6.43
N THR A 169 -7.28 12.68 5.31
CA THR A 169 -6.34 11.61 4.96
C THR A 169 -4.99 12.19 4.55
N PHE A 170 -3.95 11.35 4.49
CA PHE A 170 -2.58 11.76 4.28
C PHE A 170 -1.83 10.75 3.40
N ILE A 171 -0.73 11.17 2.79
CA ILE A 171 0.07 10.38 1.87
C ILE A 171 0.55 9.04 2.45
N TYR A 172 0.78 8.94 3.77
CA TYR A 172 1.24 7.70 4.38
C TYR A 172 0.21 6.55 4.34
N HIS A 173 -1.08 6.85 4.13
CA HIS A 173 -2.08 5.81 3.89
C HIS A 173 -1.83 5.03 2.59
N TYR A 174 -1.08 5.61 1.65
CA TYR A 174 -0.72 4.93 0.40
C TYR A 174 0.43 3.93 0.57
N PHE A 175 1.16 3.95 1.68
CA PHE A 175 2.33 3.09 1.87
C PHE A 175 1.99 1.60 1.81
N ALA A 176 0.81 1.19 2.25
CA ALA A 176 0.34 -0.19 2.11
C ALA A 176 0.17 -0.64 0.65
N SER A 177 -0.14 0.29 -0.26
CA SER A 177 -0.26 0.01 -1.70
C SER A 177 1.10 -0.07 -2.42
N VAL A 178 2.16 0.52 -1.84
CA VAL A 178 3.48 0.65 -2.50
C VAL A 178 4.11 -0.70 -2.86
N PRO A 179 4.11 -1.74 -2.01
CA PRO A 179 4.63 -3.05 -2.38
C PRO A 179 3.97 -3.61 -3.65
N PHE A 180 2.66 -3.44 -3.79
CA PHE A 180 1.91 -3.95 -4.94
C PHE A 180 2.28 -3.21 -6.23
N ILE A 181 2.38 -1.89 -6.23
CA ILE A 181 2.78 -1.13 -7.42
C ILE A 181 4.22 -1.44 -7.84
N ILE A 182 5.12 -1.67 -6.88
CA ILE A 182 6.50 -2.09 -7.16
C ILE A 182 6.50 -3.46 -7.80
N LEU A 183 5.82 -4.46 -7.22
CA LEU A 183 5.76 -5.82 -7.74
C LEU A 183 5.09 -5.89 -9.11
N ILE A 184 4.04 -5.11 -9.37
CA ILE A 184 3.41 -4.95 -10.69
C ILE A 184 4.45 -4.44 -11.70
N SER A 185 5.22 -3.42 -11.32
CA SER A 185 6.21 -2.80 -12.21
C SER A 185 7.39 -3.72 -12.50
N VAL A 186 7.91 -4.39 -11.47
CA VAL A 186 9.00 -5.38 -11.63
C VAL A 186 8.54 -6.52 -12.53
N ARG A 187 7.34 -7.06 -12.30
CA ARG A 187 6.79 -8.15 -13.14
C ARG A 187 6.60 -7.71 -14.59
N ALA A 188 6.05 -6.52 -14.82
CA ALA A 188 5.88 -5.97 -16.16
C ALA A 188 7.23 -5.81 -16.88
N LEU A 189 8.25 -5.32 -16.15
CA LEU A 189 9.60 -5.14 -16.68
C LEU A 189 10.27 -6.48 -16.99
N MET A 190 10.16 -7.48 -16.11
CA MET A 190 10.69 -8.83 -16.35
C MET A 190 10.06 -9.49 -17.59
N GLN A 191 8.76 -9.36 -17.77
CA GLN A 191 8.09 -9.86 -18.98
C GLN A 191 8.57 -9.15 -20.25
N LYS A 192 8.85 -7.85 -20.18
CA LYS A 192 9.42 -7.10 -21.29
C LYS A 192 10.86 -7.49 -21.58
N GLU A 193 11.67 -7.69 -20.54
CA GLU A 193 13.07 -8.16 -20.68
C GLU A 193 13.15 -9.52 -21.37
N GLN A 194 12.21 -10.44 -21.09
CA GLN A 194 12.13 -11.75 -21.76
C GLN A 194 11.80 -11.63 -23.26
N LEU A 195 11.05 -10.60 -23.66
CA LEU A 195 10.68 -10.35 -25.06
C LEU A 195 11.75 -9.56 -25.82
N ASP A 196 12.46 -8.65 -25.14
CA ASP A 196 13.47 -7.78 -25.71
C ASP A 196 14.57 -7.48 -24.68
N GLY A 197 15.77 -7.99 -24.91
CA GLY A 197 16.91 -7.88 -24.00
C GLY A 197 17.35 -6.43 -23.70
N ARG A 198 16.92 -5.44 -24.50
CA ARG A 198 17.17 -4.00 -24.22
C ARG A 198 16.57 -3.55 -22.90
N TYR A 199 15.50 -4.15 -22.46
CA TYR A 199 14.87 -3.86 -21.15
C TYR A 199 15.74 -4.27 -19.95
N LYS A 200 16.79 -5.07 -20.16
CA LYS A 200 17.78 -5.36 -19.11
C LYS A 200 18.46 -4.11 -18.57
N CYS A 201 18.75 -3.14 -19.40
CA CYS A 201 19.33 -1.87 -18.96
C CYS A 201 18.32 -1.00 -18.19
N VAL A 202 17.03 -1.06 -18.54
CA VAL A 202 15.99 -0.26 -17.91
C VAL A 202 15.88 -0.52 -16.41
N LYS A 203 15.99 -1.77 -15.96
CA LYS A 203 15.93 -2.09 -14.53
C LYS A 203 17.09 -1.48 -13.74
N TRP A 204 18.30 -1.46 -14.31
CA TRP A 204 19.47 -0.87 -13.66
C TRP A 204 19.42 0.66 -13.65
N ILE A 205 18.91 1.28 -14.73
CA ILE A 205 18.67 2.72 -14.78
C ILE A 205 17.62 3.12 -13.74
N TRP A 206 16.52 2.38 -13.64
CA TRP A 206 15.47 2.64 -12.66
C TRP A 206 15.97 2.46 -11.22
N LEU A 207 16.71 1.38 -10.95
CA LEU A 207 17.32 1.16 -9.64
C LEU A 207 18.32 2.26 -9.29
N GLY A 208 19.19 2.64 -10.23
CA GLY A 208 20.16 3.75 -10.05
C GLY A 208 19.45 5.07 -9.75
N ALA A 209 18.38 5.40 -10.48
CA ALA A 209 17.58 6.60 -10.23
C ALA A 209 16.91 6.56 -8.85
N ALA A 210 16.39 5.40 -8.44
CA ALA A 210 15.80 5.23 -7.12
C ALA A 210 16.83 5.44 -6.00
N VAL A 211 18.04 4.90 -6.13
CA VAL A 211 19.14 5.09 -5.17
C VAL A 211 19.61 6.54 -5.15
N ALA A 212 19.79 7.16 -6.32
CA ALA A 212 20.23 8.56 -6.42
C ALA A 212 19.20 9.50 -5.77
N LEU A 213 17.91 9.33 -6.05
CA LEU A 213 16.86 10.15 -5.43
C LEU A 213 16.68 9.84 -3.93
N PHE A 214 16.89 8.61 -3.50
CA PHE A 214 16.92 8.29 -2.08
C PHE A 214 18.04 9.05 -1.37
N ALA A 215 19.25 9.05 -1.91
CA ALA A 215 20.39 9.79 -1.36
C ALA A 215 20.15 11.31 -1.37
N LEU A 216 19.56 11.84 -2.45
CA LEU A 216 19.24 13.26 -2.59
C LEU A 216 18.21 13.71 -1.55
N PHE A 217 17.14 12.95 -1.33
CA PHE A 217 16.08 13.26 -0.37
C PHE A 217 16.36 12.75 1.05
N TYR A 218 17.49 12.09 1.28
CA TYR A 218 17.83 11.48 2.57
C TYR A 218 17.69 12.46 3.75
N PRO A 219 18.20 13.72 3.69
CA PRO A 219 18.02 14.65 4.81
C PRO A 219 16.58 15.00 5.12
N VAL A 220 15.70 15.04 4.09
CA VAL A 220 14.26 15.35 4.27
C VAL A 220 13.50 14.23 4.95
N ILE A 221 13.94 12.98 4.80
CA ILE A 221 13.22 11.81 5.35
C ILE A 221 13.81 11.30 6.67
N THR A 222 14.99 11.78 7.07
CA THR A 222 15.71 11.26 8.25
C THR A 222 15.96 12.29 9.35
N GLY A 223 15.80 13.59 9.08
CA GLY A 223 16.09 14.63 10.03
C GLY A 223 17.57 15.00 10.16
N VAL A 224 18.43 14.50 9.26
CA VAL A 224 19.83 14.92 9.22
C VAL A 224 19.91 16.42 8.98
N VAL A 225 20.68 17.10 9.83
CA VAL A 225 20.86 18.54 9.76
C VAL A 225 21.64 18.93 8.50
N CYS A 226 21.05 19.81 7.71
CA CYS A 226 21.67 20.35 6.50
C CYS A 226 21.27 21.80 6.28
N SER A 227 21.81 22.47 5.28
CA SER A 227 21.47 23.86 5.01
C SER A 227 20.01 24.02 4.58
N ARG A 228 19.34 25.08 5.02
CA ARG A 228 17.98 25.43 4.59
C ARG A 228 17.87 25.58 3.07
N GLY A 229 18.92 26.10 2.42
CA GLY A 229 18.98 26.22 0.97
C GLY A 229 18.93 24.88 0.26
N TYR A 230 19.57 23.85 0.84
CA TYR A 230 19.49 22.49 0.30
C TYR A 230 18.08 21.93 0.39
N ILE A 231 17.41 22.05 1.54
CA ILE A 231 16.01 21.59 1.68
C ILE A 231 15.10 22.33 0.69
N LYS A 232 15.27 23.64 0.53
CA LYS A 232 14.50 24.47 -0.39
C LYS A 232 14.64 24.02 -1.86
N MET A 233 15.85 23.61 -2.27
CA MET A 233 16.10 23.06 -3.60
C MET A 233 15.34 21.76 -3.87
N LEU A 234 15.00 21.00 -2.82
CA LEU A 234 14.25 19.74 -2.92
C LEU A 234 12.73 19.95 -2.99
N GLU A 235 12.23 21.16 -2.77
CA GLU A 235 10.82 21.52 -2.92
C GLU A 235 10.46 21.67 -4.41
N TRP A 236 10.41 20.54 -5.15
CA TRP A 236 10.16 20.54 -6.60
C TRP A 236 8.73 20.95 -6.97
N LEU A 237 7.78 20.77 -6.07
CA LEU A 237 6.40 21.21 -6.27
C LEU A 237 6.06 22.29 -5.23
N PRO A 238 5.23 23.29 -5.57
CA PRO A 238 4.83 24.34 -4.62
C PRO A 238 4.16 23.82 -3.34
N SER A 239 3.62 22.61 -3.39
CA SER A 239 2.99 21.92 -2.25
C SER A 239 3.96 21.09 -1.41
N TRP A 240 5.24 21.02 -1.79
CA TRP A 240 6.30 20.37 -1.01
C TRP A 240 6.89 21.38 -0.03
N THR A 241 6.33 21.44 1.16
CA THR A 241 6.75 22.37 2.21
C THR A 241 7.46 21.59 3.32
N PHE A 242 8.75 21.30 3.12
CA PHE A 242 9.54 20.49 4.05
C PHE A 242 10.01 21.25 5.29
N LEU A 243 9.89 22.56 5.30
CA LEU A 243 10.25 23.42 6.44
C LEU A 243 9.05 23.84 7.31
N GLY A 244 7.91 23.29 7.02
CA GLY A 244 6.66 23.70 7.64
C GLY A 244 6.00 24.91 6.93
N TYR A 245 4.86 25.35 7.48
CA TYR A 245 4.16 26.56 7.03
C TYR A 245 4.58 27.74 7.85
#